data_f9cb0531efbda5cecc4d1e7ba319eb90
#
_entry.id   f9cb0531efbda5cecc4d1e7ba319eb90
#
_cell.length_a   1.000
_cell.length_b   1.000
_cell.length_c   1.000
_cell.angle_alpha   90.00
_cell.angle_beta   90.00
_cell.angle_gamma   90.00
#
_symmetry.space_group_name_H-M   'P 1'
#
loop_
_entity.id
_entity.type
_entity.pdbx_description
1 polymer ?
#
loop_
_entity_poly.entity_id
_entity_poly.type
_entity_poly.pdbx_seq_one_letter_code
_entity_poly.pdbx_strand_id
1 'polypeptide(L)'
;MTENTTGGDVRLTGISKTYGSFTAVHPLDLTVPQGSFFALLGASGCGKTTTLRMIAGLEDPSTGTVFLGDRDVTDLPPYKRPVNTVFQSYALFPHMDISENIAFGLRRRGIKSVKKQVDEMLELVQLGDKARHKPHQLSGGQQQRVAVARALINHPQVLLLDEPLGALDLKLRRQMQLELKRIQTEVGITFVHVTHDQEEAMTMADQVAVMNGGRVEQLGAPADLYENPRTTFVANFLGTSNLIEAEVAETGSDVVVTAGGGKLRVPGDRCTDAVRQGGKLLVGVRPEKISLAHADDAGSIADGRNRVTGRIVDSSFIGVSTQYVVNSPAGAELQVYEQNIERDARLRPGAEVVLHWNPAHTFGLDAAQSLLAGTVGDAGVETVEDAS
;
A
#
# COMPACT_ATOMS: atom_id res chain seq x y z
N MET A 1 -6.67 -12.47 37.62
CA MET A 1 -7.26 -11.31 36.93
C MET A 1 -6.50 -11.19 35.61
N THR A 2 -7.06 -11.70 34.54
CA THR A 2 -6.57 -11.50 33.20
C THR A 2 -6.99 -10.09 32.81
N GLU A 3 -6.07 -9.12 32.85
CA GLU A 3 -6.25 -7.87 32.14
C GLU A 3 -6.46 -8.22 30.66
N ASN A 4 -7.68 -7.98 30.19
CA ASN A 4 -7.97 -7.95 28.77
C ASN A 4 -7.09 -6.85 28.18
N THR A 5 -5.95 -7.23 27.61
CA THR A 5 -5.14 -6.33 26.80
C THR A 5 -5.87 -6.08 25.50
N THR A 6 -6.90 -5.22 25.55
CA THR A 6 -7.41 -4.56 24.34
C THR A 6 -6.23 -3.83 23.73
N GLY A 7 -5.97 -4.05 22.44
CA GLY A 7 -4.90 -3.36 21.70
C GLY A 7 -4.97 -1.85 21.93
N GLY A 8 -3.86 -1.13 21.74
CA GLY A 8 -3.82 0.34 21.80
C GLY A 8 -3.83 0.93 20.37
N ASP A 9 -4.40 2.12 20.23
CA ASP A 9 -4.13 2.96 19.06
C ASP A 9 -2.68 3.43 19.10
N VAL A 10 -2.12 3.78 17.93
CA VAL A 10 -0.83 4.48 17.83
C VAL A 10 -1.10 5.88 17.34
N ARG A 11 -0.69 6.88 18.12
CA ARG A 11 -0.84 8.28 17.71
C ARG A 11 0.52 8.96 17.68
N LEU A 12 0.85 9.48 16.51
CA LEU A 12 2.03 10.32 16.25
C LEU A 12 1.55 11.76 16.15
N THR A 13 2.18 12.67 16.90
CA THR A 13 1.81 14.09 16.90
C THR A 13 3.02 14.93 16.58
N GLY A 14 3.06 15.55 15.40
CA GLY A 14 4.14 16.38 14.92
C GLY A 14 5.50 15.67 14.89
N ILE A 15 5.49 14.33 14.75
CA ILE A 15 6.72 13.53 14.81
C ILE A 15 7.58 13.79 13.59
N SER A 16 8.87 14.04 13.80
CA SER A 16 9.83 14.21 12.70
C SER A 16 11.15 13.53 12.99
N LYS A 17 11.93 13.28 11.93
CA LYS A 17 13.30 12.78 12.05
C LYS A 17 14.22 13.41 11.04
N THR A 18 15.29 14.01 11.54
CA THR A 18 16.35 14.66 10.75
C THR A 18 17.70 14.05 11.12
N TYR A 19 18.51 13.70 10.13
CA TYR A 19 19.88 13.22 10.26
C TYR A 19 20.83 14.25 9.62
N GLY A 20 21.49 15.05 10.43
CA GLY A 20 22.30 16.17 9.91
C GLY A 20 21.45 17.15 9.10
N SER A 21 21.71 17.29 7.81
CA SER A 21 20.92 18.12 6.88
C SER A 21 19.76 17.38 6.21
N PHE A 22 19.70 16.04 6.30
CA PHE A 22 18.69 15.22 5.64
C PHE A 22 17.49 14.98 6.55
N THR A 23 16.28 15.34 6.10
CA THR A 23 15.03 15.08 6.80
C THR A 23 14.38 13.80 6.27
N ALA A 24 14.50 12.71 7.04
CA ALA A 24 13.95 11.41 6.68
C ALA A 24 12.43 11.32 6.89
N VAL A 25 11.90 12.02 7.90
CA VAL A 25 10.46 12.12 8.16
C VAL A 25 10.17 13.58 8.51
N HIS A 26 9.36 14.24 7.69
CA HIS A 26 8.85 15.58 7.95
C HIS A 26 7.79 15.54 9.06
N PRO A 27 7.47 16.70 9.71
CA PRO A 27 6.44 16.71 10.75
C PRO A 27 5.16 15.99 10.30
N LEU A 28 4.80 14.95 11.05
CA LEU A 28 3.76 13.99 10.70
C LEU A 28 2.80 13.82 11.87
N ASP A 29 1.50 14.02 11.60
CA ASP A 29 0.40 13.62 12.46
C ASP A 29 -0.23 12.37 11.84
N LEU A 30 -0.29 11.28 12.60
CA LEU A 30 -0.83 10.00 12.14
C LEU A 30 -1.49 9.26 13.28
N THR A 31 -2.70 8.75 13.04
CA THR A 31 -3.39 7.87 13.97
C THR A 31 -3.63 6.51 13.34
N VAL A 32 -3.12 5.46 13.99
CA VAL A 32 -3.40 4.07 13.63
C VAL A 32 -4.50 3.57 14.56
N PRO A 33 -5.68 3.21 14.04
CA PRO A 33 -6.80 2.76 14.87
C PRO A 33 -6.45 1.46 15.63
N GLN A 34 -6.95 1.38 16.85
CA GLN A 34 -6.83 0.17 17.67
C GLN A 34 -7.42 -1.05 16.95
N GLY A 35 -6.71 -2.18 17.02
CA GLY A 35 -7.15 -3.45 16.45
C GLY A 35 -7.13 -3.51 14.93
N SER A 36 -6.63 -2.48 14.23
CA SER A 36 -6.51 -2.46 12.78
C SER A 36 -5.22 -3.12 12.29
N PHE A 37 -5.26 -3.60 11.05
CA PHE A 37 -4.07 -3.88 10.25
C PHE A 37 -3.74 -2.62 9.44
N PHE A 38 -2.72 -1.89 9.83
CA PHE A 38 -2.32 -0.63 9.22
C PHE A 38 -1.05 -0.80 8.39
N ALA A 39 -1.02 -0.30 7.16
CA ALA A 39 0.16 -0.35 6.32
C ALA A 39 0.79 1.02 6.09
N LEU A 40 2.12 1.12 6.27
CA LEU A 40 2.96 2.20 5.76
C LEU A 40 3.53 1.73 4.42
N LEU A 41 3.06 2.30 3.33
CA LEU A 41 3.41 1.92 1.97
C LEU A 41 4.16 3.05 1.26
N GLY A 42 5.17 2.74 0.46
CA GLY A 42 5.91 3.74 -0.33
C GLY A 42 7.22 3.20 -0.88
N ALA A 43 7.91 3.98 -1.70
CA ALA A 43 9.21 3.62 -2.26
C ALA A 43 10.30 3.47 -1.19
N SER A 44 11.43 2.85 -1.55
CA SER A 44 12.59 2.76 -0.64
C SER A 44 13.10 4.15 -0.26
N GLY A 45 13.48 4.34 1.00
CA GLY A 45 14.00 5.62 1.49
C GLY A 45 12.96 6.69 1.85
N CYS A 46 11.65 6.47 1.64
CA CYS A 46 10.62 7.48 1.93
C CYS A 46 10.23 7.63 3.43
N GLY A 47 11.00 7.04 4.37
CA GLY A 47 10.80 7.26 5.80
C GLY A 47 9.97 6.20 6.55
N LYS A 48 9.43 5.16 5.91
CA LYS A 48 8.59 4.10 6.53
C LYS A 48 9.26 3.40 7.71
N THR A 49 10.42 2.79 7.47
CA THR A 49 11.18 2.08 8.50
C THR A 49 11.63 3.01 9.62
N THR A 50 11.99 4.27 9.30
CA THR A 50 12.31 5.29 10.30
C THR A 50 11.10 5.57 11.19
N THR A 51 9.91 5.75 10.60
CA THR A 51 8.66 5.94 11.36
C THR A 51 8.35 4.74 12.25
N LEU A 52 8.47 3.51 11.70
CA LEU A 52 8.29 2.28 12.49
C LEU A 52 9.27 2.21 13.67
N ARG A 53 10.55 2.54 13.45
CA ARG A 53 11.58 2.53 14.49
C ARG A 53 11.33 3.58 15.57
N MET A 54 10.78 4.74 15.22
CA MET A 54 10.36 5.74 16.21
C MET A 54 9.21 5.23 17.07
N ILE A 55 8.22 4.52 16.51
CA ILE A 55 7.15 3.85 17.28
C ILE A 55 7.75 2.78 18.21
N ALA A 56 8.71 2.00 17.72
CA ALA A 56 9.38 0.95 18.48
C ALA A 56 10.29 1.49 19.61
N GLY A 57 10.69 2.77 19.56
CA GLY A 57 11.72 3.35 20.44
C GLY A 57 13.14 2.91 20.12
N LEU A 58 13.35 2.42 18.89
CA LEU A 58 14.66 2.06 18.34
C LEU A 58 15.35 3.26 17.68
N GLU A 59 14.59 4.33 17.47
CA GLU A 59 15.04 5.61 16.94
C GLU A 59 14.31 6.72 17.69
N ASP A 60 15.04 7.72 18.15
CA ASP A 60 14.43 8.88 18.84
C ASP A 60 13.93 9.87 17.80
N PRO A 61 12.71 10.41 17.92
CA PRO A 61 12.23 11.49 17.06
C PRO A 61 13.06 12.76 17.29
N SER A 62 13.20 13.58 16.25
CA SER A 62 13.81 14.91 16.38
C SER A 62 12.82 15.91 16.99
N THR A 63 11.54 15.76 16.70
CA THR A 63 10.43 16.54 17.29
C THR A 63 9.20 15.66 17.41
N GLY A 64 8.20 16.14 18.17
CA GLY A 64 6.90 15.52 18.31
C GLY A 64 6.86 14.40 19.36
N THR A 65 5.72 13.72 19.43
CA THR A 65 5.44 12.73 20.47
C THR A 65 4.80 11.46 19.90
N VAL A 66 5.06 10.33 20.55
CA VAL A 66 4.49 9.01 20.25
C VAL A 66 3.63 8.56 21.41
N PHE A 67 2.35 8.29 21.14
CA PHE A 67 1.41 7.71 22.11
C PHE A 67 1.04 6.28 21.71
N LEU A 68 0.90 5.42 22.72
CA LEU A 68 0.31 4.08 22.61
C LEU A 68 -0.89 4.04 23.57
N GLY A 69 -2.09 4.06 23.02
CA GLY A 69 -3.29 4.39 23.76
C GLY A 69 -3.16 5.78 24.38
N ASP A 70 -3.45 5.91 25.67
CA ASP A 70 -3.36 7.19 26.41
C ASP A 70 -1.94 7.48 26.94
N ARG A 71 -0.98 6.59 26.69
CA ARG A 71 0.36 6.70 27.27
C ARG A 71 1.34 7.32 26.31
N ASP A 72 1.97 8.43 26.71
CA ASP A 72 3.16 8.94 26.03
C ASP A 72 4.34 7.99 26.27
N VAL A 73 4.91 7.50 25.16
CA VAL A 73 6.05 6.56 25.18
C VAL A 73 7.29 7.14 24.50
N THR A 74 7.30 8.44 24.18
CA THR A 74 8.35 9.10 23.40
C THR A 74 9.74 8.84 23.98
N ASP A 75 9.92 9.05 25.29
CA ASP A 75 11.20 8.89 25.97
C ASP A 75 11.40 7.49 26.58
N LEU A 76 10.47 6.56 26.32
CA LEU A 76 10.60 5.22 26.86
C LEU A 76 11.52 4.37 25.97
N PRO A 77 12.51 3.67 26.59
CA PRO A 77 13.35 2.74 25.85
C PRO A 77 12.51 1.57 25.28
N PRO A 78 12.96 0.90 24.21
CA PRO A 78 12.20 -0.13 23.48
C PRO A 78 11.61 -1.22 24.38
N TYR A 79 12.39 -1.70 25.37
CA TYR A 79 11.97 -2.80 26.25
C TYR A 79 10.88 -2.41 27.27
N LYS A 80 10.55 -1.13 27.41
CA LYS A 80 9.46 -0.62 28.27
C LYS A 80 8.20 -0.25 27.48
N ARG A 81 8.27 -0.22 26.16
CA ARG A 81 7.11 0.03 25.30
C ARG A 81 6.27 -1.25 25.15
N PRO A 82 4.94 -1.17 25.17
CA PRO A 82 4.07 -2.33 25.00
C PRO A 82 3.95 -2.73 23.51
N VAL A 83 5.07 -2.76 22.80
CA VAL A 83 5.17 -3.14 21.38
C VAL A 83 6.19 -4.25 21.20
N ASN A 84 6.04 -5.04 20.15
CA ASN A 84 7.07 -5.96 19.67
C ASN A 84 7.27 -5.78 18.18
N THR A 85 8.50 -6.04 17.72
CA THR A 85 8.88 -5.90 16.30
C THR A 85 9.28 -7.24 15.71
N VAL A 86 8.76 -7.54 14.53
CA VAL A 86 9.23 -8.60 13.64
C VAL A 86 10.07 -7.93 12.55
N PHE A 87 11.34 -8.27 12.50
CA PHE A 87 12.30 -7.72 11.53
C PHE A 87 12.28 -8.52 10.23
N GLN A 88 12.75 -7.93 9.15
CA GLN A 88 12.87 -8.54 7.82
C GLN A 88 13.68 -9.86 7.85
N SER A 89 14.73 -9.95 8.66
CA SER A 89 15.56 -11.16 8.83
C SER A 89 14.97 -12.18 9.79
N TYR A 90 13.76 -11.93 10.34
CA TYR A 90 13.10 -12.71 11.40
C TYR A 90 13.87 -12.77 12.72
N ALA A 91 15.17 -12.60 12.71
CA ALA A 91 16.10 -12.59 13.86
C ALA A 91 15.87 -13.77 14.86
N LEU A 92 15.59 -14.97 14.33
CA LEU A 92 15.44 -16.16 15.16
C LEU A 92 16.80 -16.58 15.75
N PHE A 93 16.78 -17.07 16.98
CA PHE A 93 17.99 -17.60 17.63
C PHE A 93 18.33 -18.98 17.03
N PRO A 94 19.43 -19.12 16.26
CA PRO A 94 19.70 -20.34 15.50
C PRO A 94 20.07 -21.53 16.37
N HIS A 95 20.57 -21.29 17.58
CA HIS A 95 20.95 -22.32 18.55
C HIS A 95 19.77 -22.85 19.39
N MET A 96 18.64 -22.15 19.42
CA MET A 96 17.39 -22.53 20.11
C MET A 96 16.47 -23.29 19.18
N ASP A 97 15.70 -24.24 19.73
CA ASP A 97 14.55 -24.79 19.01
C ASP A 97 13.39 -23.79 18.90
N ILE A 98 12.32 -24.17 18.17
CA ILE A 98 11.20 -23.27 17.95
C ILE A 98 10.45 -22.95 19.23
N SER A 99 10.23 -23.95 20.09
CA SER A 99 9.60 -23.76 21.40
C SER A 99 10.40 -22.82 22.28
N GLU A 100 11.73 -22.94 22.28
CA GLU A 100 12.64 -22.06 23.01
C GLU A 100 12.66 -20.64 22.46
N ASN A 101 12.64 -20.48 21.13
CA ASN A 101 12.54 -19.16 20.49
C ASN A 101 11.25 -18.45 20.94
N ILE A 102 10.11 -19.14 20.89
CA ILE A 102 8.82 -18.57 21.31
C ILE A 102 8.85 -18.24 22.81
N ALA A 103 9.34 -19.16 23.67
CA ALA A 103 9.38 -19.01 25.11
C ALA A 103 10.32 -17.90 25.59
N PHE A 104 11.25 -17.43 24.74
CA PHE A 104 12.38 -16.57 25.14
C PHE A 104 11.94 -15.32 25.95
N GLY A 105 10.95 -14.58 25.43
CA GLY A 105 10.47 -13.36 26.08
C GLY A 105 9.87 -13.62 27.47
N LEU A 106 9.08 -14.67 27.62
CA LEU A 106 8.49 -15.06 28.91
C LEU A 106 9.55 -15.48 29.92
N ARG A 107 10.54 -16.28 29.48
CA ARG A 107 11.66 -16.72 30.34
C ARG A 107 12.49 -15.53 30.83
N ARG A 108 12.75 -14.53 29.97
CA ARG A 108 13.45 -13.29 30.35
C ARG A 108 12.70 -12.48 31.38
N ARG A 109 11.36 -12.57 31.44
CA ARG A 109 10.51 -11.97 32.50
C ARG A 109 10.44 -12.83 33.77
N GLY A 110 11.16 -13.95 33.82
CA GLY A 110 11.18 -14.84 35.00
C GLY A 110 9.99 -15.80 35.10
N ILE A 111 9.16 -15.91 34.07
CA ILE A 111 8.02 -16.84 34.02
C ILE A 111 8.55 -18.26 33.83
N LYS A 112 8.35 -19.13 34.83
CA LYS A 112 8.88 -20.49 34.83
C LYS A 112 7.98 -21.49 34.07
N SER A 113 6.66 -21.36 34.19
CA SER A 113 5.69 -22.28 33.57
C SER A 113 5.17 -21.70 32.23
N VAL A 114 5.92 -21.88 31.16
CA VAL A 114 5.62 -21.30 29.85
C VAL A 114 5.01 -22.30 28.84
N LYS A 115 5.00 -23.60 29.18
CA LYS A 115 4.66 -24.67 28.24
C LYS A 115 3.28 -24.45 27.58
N LYS A 116 2.24 -24.22 28.40
CA LYS A 116 0.87 -24.04 27.90
C LYS A 116 0.78 -22.86 26.92
N GLN A 117 1.37 -21.71 27.26
CA GLN A 117 1.36 -20.51 26.40
C GLN A 117 2.13 -20.75 25.10
N VAL A 118 3.24 -21.49 25.14
CA VAL A 118 4.01 -21.85 23.95
C VAL A 118 3.22 -22.81 23.06
N ASP A 119 2.57 -23.81 23.65
CA ASP A 119 1.73 -24.75 22.89
C ASP A 119 0.57 -24.01 22.20
N GLU A 120 -0.12 -23.09 22.90
CA GLU A 120 -1.17 -22.24 22.33
C GLU A 120 -0.65 -21.36 21.18
N MET A 121 0.54 -20.77 21.31
CA MET A 121 1.15 -19.98 20.22
C MET A 121 1.55 -20.85 19.02
N LEU A 122 2.05 -22.06 19.27
CA LEU A 122 2.36 -23.03 18.20
C LEU A 122 1.11 -23.46 17.43
N GLU A 123 0.00 -23.65 18.14
CA GLU A 123 -1.30 -23.94 17.52
C GLU A 123 -1.80 -22.77 16.68
N LEU A 124 -1.75 -21.53 17.22
CA LEU A 124 -2.13 -20.30 16.52
C LEU A 124 -1.41 -20.16 15.16
N VAL A 125 -0.10 -20.47 15.13
CA VAL A 125 0.71 -20.36 13.91
C VAL A 125 0.85 -21.68 13.14
N GLN A 126 0.10 -22.72 13.52
CA GLN A 126 0.04 -24.04 12.87
C GLN A 126 1.41 -24.72 12.74
N LEU A 127 2.20 -24.70 13.82
CA LEU A 127 3.54 -25.30 13.89
C LEU A 127 3.72 -26.24 15.08
N GLY A 128 2.66 -26.82 15.64
CA GLY A 128 2.70 -27.69 16.80
C GLY A 128 3.63 -28.90 16.62
N ASP A 129 3.65 -29.50 15.41
CA ASP A 129 4.52 -30.64 15.05
C ASP A 129 6.01 -30.25 14.87
N LYS A 130 6.32 -28.95 14.81
CA LYS A 130 7.67 -28.41 14.60
C LYS A 130 8.35 -27.85 15.85
N ALA A 131 7.73 -27.97 17.03
CA ALA A 131 8.18 -27.36 18.28
C ALA A 131 9.68 -27.60 18.60
N ARG A 132 10.20 -28.80 18.29
CA ARG A 132 11.59 -29.21 18.56
C ARG A 132 12.55 -29.00 17.38
N HIS A 133 12.07 -28.46 16.25
CA HIS A 133 12.94 -28.17 15.11
C HIS A 133 13.76 -26.91 15.39
N LYS A 134 14.89 -26.78 14.70
CA LYS A 134 15.72 -25.57 14.70
C LYS A 134 15.33 -24.67 13.53
N PRO A 135 15.59 -23.35 13.59
CA PRO A 135 15.21 -22.42 12.50
C PRO A 135 15.66 -22.85 11.11
N HIS A 136 16.89 -23.35 10.96
CA HIS A 136 17.43 -23.79 9.66
C HIS A 136 16.71 -25.04 9.05
N GLN A 137 15.87 -25.72 9.81
CA GLN A 137 15.05 -26.85 9.36
C GLN A 137 13.68 -26.41 8.87
N LEU A 138 13.36 -25.12 8.91
CA LEU A 138 12.09 -24.56 8.52
C LEU A 138 12.19 -23.78 7.20
N SER A 139 11.10 -23.78 6.43
CA SER A 139 10.95 -22.87 5.29
C SER A 139 10.88 -21.40 5.76
N GLY A 140 11.16 -20.44 4.84
CA GLY A 140 11.09 -19.01 5.17
C GLY A 140 9.74 -18.59 5.78
N GLY A 141 8.61 -19.03 5.21
CA GLY A 141 7.29 -18.75 5.77
C GLY A 141 7.04 -19.39 7.14
N GLN A 142 7.62 -20.58 7.42
CA GLN A 142 7.58 -21.17 8.75
C GLN A 142 8.42 -20.36 9.75
N GLN A 143 9.62 -19.92 9.36
CA GLN A 143 10.46 -19.06 10.20
C GLN A 143 9.75 -17.74 10.54
N GLN A 144 9.08 -17.13 9.57
CA GLN A 144 8.29 -15.93 9.78
C GLN A 144 7.17 -16.16 10.81
N ARG A 145 6.40 -17.26 10.68
CA ARG A 145 5.34 -17.60 11.64
C ARG A 145 5.89 -17.79 13.05
N VAL A 146 7.09 -18.37 13.20
CA VAL A 146 7.77 -18.45 14.49
C VAL A 146 8.12 -17.07 15.03
N ALA A 147 8.63 -16.16 14.19
CA ALA A 147 8.96 -14.81 14.61
C ALA A 147 7.73 -14.02 15.09
N VAL A 148 6.60 -14.18 14.38
CA VAL A 148 5.30 -13.62 14.78
C VAL A 148 4.84 -14.21 16.12
N ALA A 149 4.86 -15.53 16.29
CA ALA A 149 4.50 -16.20 17.54
C ALA A 149 5.38 -15.74 18.72
N ARG A 150 6.71 -15.61 18.50
CA ARG A 150 7.66 -15.09 19.49
C ARG A 150 7.36 -13.65 19.90
N ALA A 151 6.87 -12.84 18.98
CA ALA A 151 6.46 -11.47 19.27
C ALA A 151 5.13 -11.43 20.03
N LEU A 152 4.14 -12.22 19.60
CA LEU A 152 2.79 -12.24 20.17
C LEU A 152 2.71 -12.83 21.57
N ILE A 153 3.55 -13.81 21.92
CA ILE A 153 3.51 -14.46 23.25
C ILE A 153 3.77 -13.48 24.40
N ASN A 154 4.36 -12.34 24.09
CA ASN A 154 4.60 -11.26 25.08
C ASN A 154 3.37 -10.39 25.33
N HIS A 155 2.24 -10.65 24.66
CA HIS A 155 1.01 -9.87 24.72
C HIS A 155 1.22 -8.37 24.47
N PRO A 156 1.82 -7.97 23.35
CA PRO A 156 1.99 -6.56 23.02
C PRO A 156 0.64 -5.92 22.69
N GLN A 157 0.51 -4.60 22.89
CA GLN A 157 -0.64 -3.84 22.41
C GLN A 157 -0.56 -3.61 20.90
N VAL A 158 0.66 -3.48 20.36
CA VAL A 158 0.92 -3.24 18.94
C VAL A 158 2.03 -4.17 18.46
N LEU A 159 1.82 -4.83 17.33
CA LEU A 159 2.83 -5.58 16.61
C LEU A 159 3.34 -4.77 15.42
N LEU A 160 4.63 -4.55 15.38
CA LEU A 160 5.33 -3.83 14.31
C LEU A 160 5.98 -4.84 13.37
N LEU A 161 5.76 -4.70 12.05
CA LEU A 161 6.26 -5.60 11.02
C LEU A 161 7.12 -4.81 10.03
N ASP A 162 8.43 -5.04 10.03
CA ASP A 162 9.39 -4.36 9.15
C ASP A 162 9.72 -5.26 7.93
N GLU A 163 9.02 -5.07 6.82
CA GLU A 163 9.13 -5.83 5.56
C GLU A 163 9.17 -7.36 5.73
N PRO A 164 8.27 -7.96 6.51
CA PRO A 164 8.38 -9.36 6.91
C PRO A 164 8.21 -10.37 5.75
N LEU A 165 7.69 -9.95 4.60
CA LEU A 165 7.41 -10.80 3.44
C LEU A 165 8.45 -10.65 2.32
N GLY A 166 9.38 -9.69 2.42
CA GLY A 166 10.30 -9.33 1.34
C GLY A 166 11.24 -10.46 0.89
N ALA A 167 11.55 -11.42 1.77
CA ALA A 167 12.45 -12.53 1.47
C ALA A 167 11.75 -13.79 0.89
N LEU A 168 10.41 -13.75 0.68
CA LEU A 168 9.62 -14.90 0.25
C LEU A 168 9.35 -14.87 -1.26
N ASP A 169 9.28 -16.06 -1.88
CA ASP A 169 8.77 -16.20 -3.25
C ASP A 169 7.28 -15.81 -3.34
N LEU A 170 6.81 -15.51 -4.55
CA LEU A 170 5.47 -14.97 -4.79
C LEU A 170 4.34 -15.87 -4.23
N LYS A 171 4.44 -17.19 -4.40
CA LYS A 171 3.41 -18.12 -3.95
C LYS A 171 3.34 -18.17 -2.43
N LEU A 172 4.50 -18.27 -1.79
CA LEU A 172 4.61 -18.31 -0.33
C LEU A 172 4.22 -16.95 0.28
N ARG A 173 4.57 -15.83 -0.37
CA ARG A 173 4.19 -14.48 0.03
C ARG A 173 2.67 -14.33 0.11
N ARG A 174 1.93 -14.70 -0.95
CA ARG A 174 0.46 -14.67 -0.96
C ARG A 174 -0.16 -15.54 0.14
N GLN A 175 0.37 -16.72 0.37
CA GLN A 175 -0.09 -17.57 1.48
C GLN A 175 0.14 -16.90 2.83
N MET A 176 1.30 -16.27 3.03
CA MET A 176 1.66 -15.59 4.27
C MET A 176 0.87 -14.31 4.52
N GLN A 177 0.46 -13.58 3.47
CA GLN A 177 -0.46 -12.44 3.59
C GLN A 177 -1.78 -12.87 4.25
N LEU A 178 -2.40 -13.93 3.72
CA LEU A 178 -3.65 -14.47 4.28
C LEU A 178 -3.48 -14.94 5.73
N GLU A 179 -2.35 -15.59 6.02
CA GLU A 179 -2.05 -16.09 7.35
C GLU A 179 -1.82 -14.96 8.36
N LEU A 180 -1.09 -13.90 8.00
CA LEU A 180 -0.90 -12.73 8.86
C LEU A 180 -2.22 -12.01 9.16
N LYS A 181 -3.09 -11.85 8.14
CA LYS A 181 -4.42 -11.24 8.34
C LYS A 181 -5.28 -12.11 9.25
N ARG A 182 -5.26 -13.45 9.08
CA ARG A 182 -5.95 -14.39 9.96
C ARG A 182 -5.47 -14.27 11.40
N ILE A 183 -4.15 -14.31 11.63
CA ILE A 183 -3.56 -14.18 12.97
C ILE A 183 -3.97 -12.85 13.60
N GLN A 184 -3.88 -11.74 12.86
CA GLN A 184 -4.26 -10.42 13.37
C GLN A 184 -5.74 -10.37 13.79
N THR A 185 -6.64 -10.93 12.97
CA THR A 185 -8.08 -11.00 13.26
C THR A 185 -8.36 -11.85 14.52
N GLU A 186 -7.66 -12.98 14.67
CA GLU A 186 -7.84 -13.90 15.80
C GLU A 186 -7.32 -13.31 17.12
N VAL A 187 -6.18 -12.60 17.05
CA VAL A 187 -5.56 -11.99 18.25
C VAL A 187 -6.19 -10.64 18.60
N GLY A 188 -6.71 -9.89 17.62
CA GLY A 188 -7.44 -8.62 17.80
C GLY A 188 -6.59 -7.43 18.24
N ILE A 189 -5.25 -7.48 18.12
CA ILE A 189 -4.36 -6.35 18.42
C ILE A 189 -4.03 -5.53 17.16
N THR A 190 -3.47 -4.34 17.36
CA THR A 190 -3.05 -3.46 16.26
C THR A 190 -1.78 -3.98 15.60
N PHE A 191 -1.78 -4.09 14.27
CA PHE A 191 -0.60 -4.39 13.47
C PHE A 191 -0.20 -3.15 12.66
N VAL A 192 1.09 -2.77 12.70
CA VAL A 192 1.67 -1.75 11.83
C VAL A 192 2.69 -2.42 10.92
N HIS A 193 2.39 -2.45 9.63
CA HIS A 193 3.15 -3.14 8.61
C HIS A 193 3.85 -2.15 7.68
N VAL A 194 5.17 -2.27 7.55
CA VAL A 194 5.95 -1.53 6.55
C VAL A 194 6.17 -2.41 5.34
N THR A 195 5.86 -1.90 4.17
CA THR A 195 6.10 -2.59 2.91
C THR A 195 6.34 -1.59 1.76
N HIS A 196 6.99 -2.04 0.71
CA HIS A 196 7.06 -1.38 -0.59
C HIS A 196 6.20 -2.11 -1.63
N ASP A 197 5.58 -3.24 -1.26
CA ASP A 197 4.72 -4.05 -2.13
C ASP A 197 3.26 -3.60 -1.99
N GLN A 198 2.71 -3.15 -3.12
CA GLN A 198 1.33 -2.66 -3.19
C GLN A 198 0.32 -3.79 -2.95
N GLU A 199 0.59 -5.01 -3.46
CA GLU A 199 -0.30 -6.17 -3.28
C GLU A 199 -0.43 -6.52 -1.80
N GLU A 200 0.66 -6.42 -1.02
CA GLU A 200 0.64 -6.63 0.43
C GLU A 200 -0.28 -5.63 1.14
N ALA A 201 -0.07 -4.33 0.87
CA ALA A 201 -0.87 -3.28 1.49
C ALA A 201 -2.35 -3.37 1.11
N MET A 202 -2.64 -3.58 -0.19
CA MET A 202 -4.02 -3.66 -0.70
C MET A 202 -4.79 -4.89 -0.20
N THR A 203 -4.08 -6.02 0.03
CA THR A 203 -4.72 -7.29 0.43
C THR A 203 -4.97 -7.39 1.93
N MET A 204 -4.05 -6.88 2.76
CA MET A 204 -4.08 -7.11 4.21
C MET A 204 -4.59 -5.93 5.02
N ALA A 205 -4.33 -4.69 4.57
CA ALA A 205 -4.55 -3.53 5.41
C ALA A 205 -6.03 -3.09 5.46
N ASP A 206 -6.45 -2.64 6.62
CA ASP A 206 -7.73 -1.93 6.81
C ASP A 206 -7.56 -0.44 6.45
N GLN A 207 -6.34 0.10 6.67
CA GLN A 207 -5.93 1.45 6.26
C GLN A 207 -4.49 1.44 5.77
N VAL A 208 -4.21 2.26 4.78
CA VAL A 208 -2.88 2.44 4.18
C VAL A 208 -2.52 3.92 4.22
N ALA A 209 -1.33 4.22 4.72
CA ALA A 209 -0.68 5.52 4.54
C ALA A 209 0.36 5.39 3.40
N VAL A 210 0.10 6.06 2.30
CA VAL A 210 1.06 6.14 1.19
C VAL A 210 2.07 7.23 1.50
N MET A 211 3.34 6.85 1.62
CA MET A 211 4.44 7.75 1.97
C MET A 211 5.33 8.06 0.77
N ASN A 212 5.72 9.32 0.64
CA ASN A 212 6.66 9.80 -0.35
C ASN A 212 7.53 10.92 0.25
N GLY A 213 8.85 10.92 0.03
CA GLY A 213 9.76 11.97 0.48
C GLY A 213 9.61 12.35 1.96
N GLY A 214 9.41 11.37 2.86
CA GLY A 214 9.23 11.60 4.30
C GLY A 214 7.87 12.19 4.72
N ARG A 215 6.88 12.19 3.84
CA ARG A 215 5.51 12.71 4.07
C ARG A 215 4.46 11.65 3.78
N VAL A 216 3.28 11.78 4.36
CA VAL A 216 2.10 11.01 3.95
C VAL A 216 1.39 11.78 2.84
N GLU A 217 1.35 11.21 1.64
CA GLU A 217 0.64 11.75 0.47
C GLU A 217 -0.87 11.57 0.61
N GLN A 218 -1.28 10.38 1.02
CA GLN A 218 -2.69 10.06 1.22
C GLN A 218 -2.84 8.93 2.24
N LEU A 219 -3.91 9.01 3.03
CA LEU A 219 -4.30 8.00 4.02
C LEU A 219 -5.76 7.59 3.76
N GLY A 220 -6.05 6.30 3.77
CA GLY A 220 -7.42 5.79 3.60
C GLY A 220 -7.50 4.27 3.52
N ALA A 221 -8.70 3.76 3.28
CA ALA A 221 -8.88 2.36 2.95
C ALA A 221 -8.26 2.05 1.58
N PRO A 222 -7.71 0.82 1.38
CA PRO A 222 -7.07 0.45 0.12
C PRO A 222 -7.90 0.78 -1.13
N ALA A 223 -9.18 0.41 -1.12
CA ALA A 223 -10.07 0.65 -2.26
C ALA A 223 -10.25 2.16 -2.55
N ASP A 224 -10.37 2.99 -1.50
CA ASP A 224 -10.52 4.44 -1.66
C ASP A 224 -9.24 5.08 -2.25
N LEU A 225 -8.07 4.64 -1.81
CA LEU A 225 -6.80 5.14 -2.35
C LEU A 225 -6.63 4.80 -3.83
N TYR A 226 -7.09 3.60 -4.23
CA TYR A 226 -7.02 3.13 -5.61
C TYR A 226 -8.04 3.83 -6.52
N GLU A 227 -9.30 3.93 -6.06
CA GLU A 227 -10.40 4.49 -6.86
C GLU A 227 -10.41 6.03 -6.85
N ASN A 228 -9.95 6.67 -5.76
CA ASN A 228 -9.99 8.12 -5.53
C ASN A 228 -8.60 8.68 -5.14
N PRO A 229 -7.57 8.51 -6.00
CA PRO A 229 -6.26 9.10 -5.72
C PRO A 229 -6.35 10.63 -5.71
N ARG A 230 -5.60 11.29 -4.81
CA ARG A 230 -5.56 12.75 -4.72
C ARG A 230 -4.36 13.39 -5.40
N THR A 231 -3.36 12.59 -5.72
CA THR A 231 -2.15 13.04 -6.42
C THR A 231 -1.79 12.09 -7.55
N THR A 232 -1.06 12.58 -8.55
CA THR A 232 -0.50 11.75 -9.63
C THR A 232 0.43 10.68 -9.07
N PHE A 233 1.17 11.02 -7.99
CA PHE A 233 2.00 10.05 -7.29
C PHE A 233 1.18 8.86 -6.81
N VAL A 234 0.10 9.08 -6.05
CA VAL A 234 -0.75 7.99 -5.54
C VAL A 234 -1.41 7.23 -6.68
N ALA A 235 -1.90 7.94 -7.71
CA ALA A 235 -2.54 7.34 -8.89
C ALA A 235 -1.60 6.34 -9.59
N ASN A 236 -0.35 6.71 -9.83
CA ASN A 236 0.64 5.89 -10.52
C ASN A 236 1.30 4.86 -9.61
N PHE A 237 1.50 5.23 -8.33
CA PHE A 237 2.16 4.34 -7.36
C PHE A 237 1.28 3.15 -6.97
N LEU A 238 -0.04 3.29 -6.87
CA LEU A 238 -0.96 2.19 -6.51
C LEU A 238 -1.42 1.35 -7.71
N GLY A 239 -0.88 1.60 -8.88
CA GLY A 239 -1.19 0.86 -10.11
C GLY A 239 -1.13 1.77 -11.33
N THR A 240 -1.26 1.19 -12.50
CA THR A 240 -1.27 1.96 -13.75
C THR A 240 -2.51 2.87 -13.82
N SER A 241 -2.31 4.10 -14.26
CA SER A 241 -3.39 5.06 -14.54
C SER A 241 -3.21 5.67 -15.91
N ASN A 242 -4.30 5.78 -16.66
CA ASN A 242 -4.34 6.62 -17.86
C ASN A 242 -4.59 8.06 -17.40
N LEU A 243 -3.63 8.95 -17.61
CA LEU A 243 -3.73 10.37 -17.29
C LEU A 243 -3.76 11.18 -18.57
N ILE A 244 -4.83 11.96 -18.78
CA ILE A 244 -5.08 12.73 -19.97
C ILE A 244 -5.14 14.21 -19.59
N GLU A 245 -4.30 15.05 -20.19
CA GLU A 245 -4.41 16.50 -20.03
C GLU A 245 -5.68 17.02 -20.70
N ALA A 246 -6.46 17.81 -19.98
CA ALA A 246 -7.73 18.34 -20.46
C ALA A 246 -7.95 19.78 -19.99
N GLU A 247 -8.80 20.52 -20.73
CA GLU A 247 -9.25 21.85 -20.36
C GLU A 247 -10.66 21.78 -19.79
N VAL A 248 -10.92 22.46 -18.67
CA VAL A 248 -12.21 22.49 -18.01
C VAL A 248 -13.16 23.42 -18.78
N ALA A 249 -14.16 22.84 -19.42
CA ALA A 249 -15.19 23.57 -20.16
C ALA A 249 -16.33 24.04 -19.25
N GLU A 250 -16.83 23.16 -18.37
CA GLU A 250 -17.97 23.44 -17.49
C GLU A 250 -17.71 22.86 -16.10
N THR A 251 -18.16 23.58 -15.07
CA THR A 251 -18.08 23.14 -13.66
C THR A 251 -19.48 23.01 -13.08
N GLY A 252 -19.74 21.95 -12.30
CA GLY A 252 -21.03 21.68 -11.68
C GLY A 252 -20.97 20.44 -10.79
N SER A 253 -22.06 19.69 -10.68
CA SER A 253 -22.05 18.36 -10.05
C SER A 253 -21.09 17.41 -10.77
N ASP A 254 -21.03 17.53 -12.10
CA ASP A 254 -20.00 16.94 -12.94
C ASP A 254 -19.15 18.06 -13.54
N VAL A 255 -17.87 17.83 -13.65
CA VAL A 255 -16.92 18.66 -14.39
C VAL A 255 -16.86 18.13 -15.82
N VAL A 256 -17.17 18.98 -16.81
CA VAL A 256 -17.00 18.64 -18.22
C VAL A 256 -15.67 19.21 -18.70
N VAL A 257 -14.86 18.35 -19.29
CA VAL A 257 -13.54 18.73 -19.84
C VAL A 257 -13.47 18.41 -21.31
N THR A 258 -12.58 19.10 -22.01
CA THR A 258 -12.25 18.87 -23.41
C THR A 258 -10.85 18.27 -23.52
N ALA A 259 -10.74 17.11 -24.17
CA ALA A 259 -9.49 16.41 -24.43
C ALA A 259 -9.54 15.74 -25.81
N GLY A 260 -8.50 15.91 -26.65
CA GLY A 260 -8.42 15.27 -27.98
C GLY A 260 -9.59 15.58 -28.91
N GLY A 261 -10.24 16.74 -28.75
CA GLY A 261 -11.40 17.13 -29.57
C GLY A 261 -12.73 16.54 -29.09
N GLY A 262 -12.74 15.74 -28.03
CA GLY A 262 -13.93 15.17 -27.41
C GLY A 262 -14.24 15.79 -26.02
N LYS A 263 -15.45 15.55 -25.52
CA LYS A 263 -15.85 15.94 -24.17
C LYS A 263 -15.84 14.71 -23.25
N LEU A 264 -15.24 14.87 -22.07
CA LEU A 264 -15.26 13.87 -21.01
C LEU A 264 -15.94 14.46 -19.76
N ARG A 265 -16.59 13.59 -18.99
CA ARG A 265 -17.23 13.95 -17.72
C ARG A 265 -16.45 13.35 -16.56
N VAL A 266 -16.23 14.14 -15.54
CA VAL A 266 -15.59 13.75 -14.28
C VAL A 266 -16.55 14.12 -13.14
N PRO A 267 -16.94 13.19 -12.25
CA PRO A 267 -17.74 13.55 -11.09
C PRO A 267 -17.03 14.62 -10.26
N GLY A 268 -17.75 15.66 -9.83
CA GLY A 268 -17.16 16.79 -9.12
C GLY A 268 -16.54 16.41 -7.77
N ASP A 269 -17.12 15.42 -7.08
CA ASP A 269 -16.61 14.86 -5.82
C ASP A 269 -15.34 14.01 -5.99
N ARG A 270 -15.00 13.65 -7.23
CA ARG A 270 -13.77 12.93 -7.62
C ARG A 270 -12.70 13.86 -8.22
N CYS A 271 -12.89 15.15 -8.13
CA CYS A 271 -11.90 16.15 -8.52
C CYS A 271 -11.20 16.73 -7.30
N THR A 272 -9.92 17.06 -7.44
CA THR A 272 -9.20 17.86 -6.43
C THR A 272 -9.79 19.27 -6.37
N ASP A 273 -9.67 19.97 -5.21
CA ASP A 273 -10.28 21.30 -4.95
C ASP A 273 -9.81 22.43 -5.89
N ALA A 274 -8.82 22.17 -6.73
CA ALA A 274 -8.21 23.15 -7.64
C ALA A 274 -8.97 23.37 -8.97
N VAL A 275 -10.10 22.68 -9.21
CA VAL A 275 -10.81 22.73 -10.50
C VAL A 275 -11.49 24.08 -10.69
N ARG A 276 -11.10 24.81 -11.75
CA ARG A 276 -11.72 26.09 -12.15
C ARG A 276 -12.07 26.04 -13.65
N GLN A 277 -13.17 26.64 -14.03
CA GLN A 277 -13.55 26.78 -15.44
C GLN A 277 -12.45 27.51 -16.23
N GLY A 278 -12.07 26.96 -17.40
CA GLY A 278 -10.94 27.43 -18.21
C GLY A 278 -9.57 27.04 -17.69
N GLY A 279 -9.50 26.29 -16.56
CA GLY A 279 -8.26 25.72 -16.03
C GLY A 279 -7.92 24.39 -16.70
N LYS A 280 -6.71 23.91 -16.42
CA LYS A 280 -6.25 22.57 -16.82
C LYS A 280 -6.55 21.54 -15.74
N LEU A 281 -6.84 20.33 -16.15
CA LEU A 281 -7.09 19.19 -15.29
C LEU A 281 -6.39 17.95 -15.87
N LEU A 282 -5.84 17.08 -15.05
CA LEU A 282 -5.46 15.73 -15.43
C LEU A 282 -6.65 14.80 -15.17
N VAL A 283 -7.20 14.27 -16.24
CA VAL A 283 -8.30 13.30 -16.18
C VAL A 283 -7.71 11.91 -16.10
N GLY A 284 -8.01 11.20 -14.99
CA GLY A 284 -7.51 9.86 -14.74
C GLY A 284 -8.59 8.80 -14.88
N VAL A 285 -8.21 7.65 -15.44
CA VAL A 285 -9.04 6.43 -15.49
C VAL A 285 -8.15 5.19 -15.44
N ARG A 286 -8.57 4.18 -14.67
CA ARG A 286 -7.84 2.92 -14.58
C ARG A 286 -7.99 2.08 -15.86
N PRO A 287 -6.93 1.38 -16.33
CA PRO A 287 -6.96 0.60 -17.56
C PRO A 287 -8.08 -0.46 -17.60
N GLU A 288 -8.37 -1.11 -16.48
CA GLU A 288 -9.41 -2.15 -16.36
C GLU A 288 -10.84 -1.59 -16.31
N LYS A 289 -11.01 -0.27 -16.21
CA LYS A 289 -12.31 0.40 -16.24
C LYS A 289 -12.70 0.83 -17.66
N ILE A 290 -11.75 0.75 -18.61
CA ILE A 290 -11.95 1.08 -20.02
C ILE A 290 -12.33 -0.18 -20.79
N SER A 291 -13.33 -0.06 -21.63
CA SER A 291 -13.69 -1.07 -22.64
C SER A 291 -13.31 -0.57 -24.03
N LEU A 292 -12.96 -1.50 -24.94
CA LEU A 292 -12.70 -1.23 -26.33
C LEU A 292 -13.90 -1.64 -27.21
N ALA A 293 -14.22 -0.84 -28.18
CA ALA A 293 -15.10 -1.22 -29.31
C ALA A 293 -14.36 -0.97 -30.61
N HIS A 294 -14.53 -1.85 -31.64
CA HIS A 294 -14.06 -1.55 -32.97
C HIS A 294 -14.76 -0.29 -33.50
N ALA A 295 -14.11 0.51 -34.31
CA ALA A 295 -14.68 1.78 -34.80
C ALA A 295 -16.04 1.61 -35.48
N ASP A 296 -16.26 0.50 -36.20
CA ASP A 296 -17.53 0.18 -36.85
C ASP A 296 -18.69 -0.03 -35.88
N ASP A 297 -18.37 -0.42 -34.64
CA ASP A 297 -19.35 -0.71 -33.59
C ASP A 297 -19.57 0.49 -32.64
N ALA A 298 -19.03 1.66 -32.95
CA ALA A 298 -19.14 2.88 -32.12
C ALA A 298 -20.60 3.27 -31.79
N GLY A 299 -21.55 2.93 -32.67
CA GLY A 299 -22.99 3.17 -32.50
C GLY A 299 -23.65 2.26 -31.45
N SER A 300 -23.03 1.15 -31.07
CA SER A 300 -23.51 0.23 -30.02
C SER A 300 -23.18 0.66 -28.61
N ILE A 301 -22.27 1.63 -28.45
CA ILE A 301 -21.86 2.13 -27.17
C ILE A 301 -22.99 2.92 -26.51
N ALA A 302 -23.40 2.54 -25.30
CA ALA A 302 -24.46 3.20 -24.56
C ALA A 302 -24.21 4.72 -24.40
N ASP A 303 -25.28 5.51 -24.42
CA ASP A 303 -25.21 6.96 -24.20
C ASP A 303 -24.69 7.29 -22.81
N GLY A 304 -24.10 8.49 -22.68
CA GLY A 304 -23.60 9.00 -21.41
C GLY A 304 -22.22 8.44 -20.97
N ARG A 305 -21.63 7.51 -21.71
CA ARG A 305 -20.25 7.07 -21.45
C ARG A 305 -19.23 8.09 -21.97
N ASN A 306 -18.12 8.21 -21.26
CA ASN A 306 -16.94 8.87 -21.76
C ASN A 306 -16.40 8.07 -22.97
N ARG A 307 -15.95 8.77 -24.01
CA ARG A 307 -15.46 8.16 -25.25
C ARG A 307 -14.20 8.87 -25.73
N VAL A 308 -13.22 8.10 -26.15
CA VAL A 308 -11.99 8.58 -26.79
C VAL A 308 -11.69 7.66 -27.95
N THR A 309 -11.42 8.22 -29.13
CA THR A 309 -11.00 7.42 -30.32
C THR A 309 -9.50 7.16 -30.25
N GLY A 310 -9.05 6.08 -30.87
CA GLY A 310 -7.63 5.78 -30.98
C GLY A 310 -7.33 4.64 -31.93
N ARG A 311 -6.03 4.34 -32.06
CA ARG A 311 -5.52 3.20 -32.83
C ARG A 311 -4.70 2.30 -31.92
N ILE A 312 -4.97 0.99 -31.95
CA ILE A 312 -4.18 0.00 -31.22
C ILE A 312 -2.77 -0.03 -31.81
N VAL A 313 -1.77 0.18 -30.96
CA VAL A 313 -0.33 0.12 -31.27
C VAL A 313 0.22 -1.26 -30.95
N ASP A 314 -0.14 -1.79 -29.77
CA ASP A 314 0.32 -3.08 -29.29
C ASP A 314 -0.79 -3.82 -28.53
N SER A 315 -0.64 -5.16 -28.48
CA SER A 315 -1.53 -6.03 -27.69
C SER A 315 -0.76 -7.21 -27.11
N SER A 316 -0.78 -7.34 -25.79
CA SER A 316 -0.07 -8.38 -25.04
C SER A 316 -1.05 -9.28 -24.30
N PHE A 317 -1.02 -10.59 -24.61
CA PHE A 317 -1.84 -11.59 -23.91
C PHE A 317 -1.14 -12.06 -22.63
N ILE A 318 -1.77 -11.84 -21.47
CA ILE A 318 -1.24 -12.22 -20.14
C ILE A 318 -2.09 -13.26 -19.43
N GLY A 319 -2.77 -14.13 -20.16
CA GLY A 319 -3.60 -15.22 -19.61
C GLY A 319 -5.01 -14.75 -19.28
N VAL A 320 -5.22 -14.19 -18.09
CA VAL A 320 -6.55 -13.75 -17.62
C VAL A 320 -7.08 -12.51 -18.35
N SER A 321 -6.19 -11.70 -18.92
CA SER A 321 -6.53 -10.49 -19.66
C SER A 321 -5.62 -10.29 -20.85
N THR A 322 -6.06 -9.43 -21.78
CA THR A 322 -5.23 -8.85 -22.84
C THR A 322 -5.02 -7.37 -22.52
N GLN A 323 -3.77 -6.95 -22.56
CA GLN A 323 -3.39 -5.54 -22.42
C GLN A 323 -3.22 -4.94 -23.81
N TYR A 324 -3.89 -3.81 -24.04
CA TYR A 324 -3.78 -3.03 -25.27
C TYR A 324 -3.11 -1.70 -24.97
N VAL A 325 -2.25 -1.26 -25.87
CA VAL A 325 -1.71 0.09 -25.93
C VAL A 325 -2.36 0.81 -27.10
N VAL A 326 -2.99 1.94 -26.83
CA VAL A 326 -3.78 2.68 -27.82
C VAL A 326 -3.27 4.12 -27.93
N ASN A 327 -2.80 4.52 -29.11
CA ASN A 327 -2.50 5.92 -29.40
C ASN A 327 -3.79 6.69 -29.61
N SER A 328 -3.98 7.78 -28.88
CA SER A 328 -5.16 8.65 -28.95
C SER A 328 -4.80 10.07 -29.37
N PRO A 329 -5.69 10.76 -30.15
CA PRO A 329 -5.56 12.19 -30.43
C PRO A 329 -5.54 13.07 -29.16
N ALA A 330 -5.94 12.54 -28.01
CA ALA A 330 -5.81 13.22 -26.72
C ALA A 330 -4.35 13.37 -26.24
N GLY A 331 -3.37 12.96 -27.04
CA GLY A 331 -1.94 13.18 -26.78
C GLY A 331 -1.29 12.16 -25.87
N ALA A 332 -2.00 11.10 -25.46
CA ALA A 332 -1.50 10.09 -24.55
C ALA A 332 -1.56 8.68 -25.17
N GLU A 333 -0.58 7.85 -24.83
CA GLU A 333 -0.71 6.40 -24.97
C GLU A 333 -1.61 5.90 -23.83
N LEU A 334 -2.77 5.34 -24.19
CA LEU A 334 -3.73 4.81 -23.24
C LEU A 334 -3.59 3.29 -23.13
N GLN A 335 -3.57 2.77 -21.92
CA GLN A 335 -3.55 1.34 -21.64
C GLN A 335 -4.97 0.86 -21.35
N VAL A 336 -5.34 -0.31 -21.86
CA VAL A 336 -6.64 -0.95 -21.62
C VAL A 336 -6.41 -2.41 -21.26
N TYR A 337 -7.05 -2.86 -20.16
CA TYR A 337 -6.95 -4.25 -19.70
C TYR A 337 -8.31 -4.92 -19.83
N GLU A 338 -8.49 -5.73 -20.88
CA GLU A 338 -9.71 -6.49 -21.09
C GLU A 338 -9.56 -7.92 -20.60
N GLN A 339 -10.56 -8.41 -19.88
CA GLN A 339 -10.61 -9.81 -19.46
C GLN A 339 -10.85 -10.71 -20.67
N ASN A 340 -10.14 -11.84 -20.74
CA ASN A 340 -10.24 -12.81 -21.85
C ASN A 340 -11.47 -13.73 -21.71
N ILE A 341 -12.67 -13.15 -21.56
CA ILE A 341 -13.95 -13.89 -21.53
C ILE A 341 -14.43 -14.15 -22.97
N GLU A 342 -14.55 -13.08 -23.74
CA GLU A 342 -14.85 -13.11 -25.17
C GLU A 342 -13.85 -12.22 -25.89
N ARG A 343 -13.19 -12.73 -26.93
CA ARG A 343 -12.15 -12.00 -27.64
C ARG A 343 -12.64 -11.59 -29.02
N ASP A 344 -12.67 -10.29 -29.29
CA ASP A 344 -12.89 -9.78 -30.66
C ASP A 344 -11.57 -9.84 -31.47
N ALA A 345 -11.53 -10.71 -32.46
CA ALA A 345 -10.35 -10.89 -33.32
C ALA A 345 -9.98 -9.64 -34.15
N ARG A 346 -10.89 -8.66 -34.25
CA ARG A 346 -10.64 -7.38 -34.93
C ARG A 346 -9.78 -6.44 -34.10
N LEU A 347 -9.76 -6.60 -32.78
CA LEU A 347 -8.94 -5.80 -31.86
C LEU A 347 -7.48 -6.26 -31.91
N ARG A 348 -6.74 -5.75 -32.88
CA ARG A 348 -5.33 -6.08 -33.16
C ARG A 348 -4.53 -4.82 -33.49
N PRO A 349 -3.20 -4.84 -33.41
CA PRO A 349 -2.37 -3.71 -33.79
C PRO A 349 -2.76 -3.16 -35.19
N GLY A 350 -2.94 -1.84 -35.27
CA GLY A 350 -3.40 -1.11 -36.45
C GLY A 350 -4.92 -0.87 -36.52
N ALA A 351 -5.74 -1.52 -35.69
CA ALA A 351 -7.18 -1.32 -35.68
C ALA A 351 -7.57 0.05 -35.08
N GLU A 352 -8.55 0.69 -35.71
CA GLU A 352 -9.21 1.88 -35.17
C GLU A 352 -10.26 1.46 -34.15
N VAL A 353 -10.23 2.09 -32.96
CA VAL A 353 -11.08 1.73 -31.85
C VAL A 353 -11.67 2.95 -31.15
N VAL A 354 -12.76 2.71 -30.43
CA VAL A 354 -13.32 3.66 -29.45
C VAL A 354 -13.13 3.10 -28.04
N LEU A 355 -12.34 3.79 -27.24
CA LEU A 355 -12.21 3.55 -25.80
C LEU A 355 -13.43 4.19 -25.13
N HIS A 356 -14.10 3.45 -24.26
CA HIS A 356 -15.23 4.00 -23.56
C HIS A 356 -15.36 3.48 -22.13
N TRP A 357 -15.84 4.33 -21.22
CA TRP A 357 -16.01 3.97 -19.82
C TRP A 357 -17.14 4.76 -19.15
N ASN A 358 -17.60 4.29 -17.99
CA ASN A 358 -18.55 5.03 -17.18
C ASN A 358 -17.86 6.26 -16.55
N PRO A 359 -18.42 7.47 -16.68
CA PRO A 359 -17.88 8.67 -16.03
C PRO A 359 -17.63 8.52 -14.53
N ALA A 360 -18.41 7.70 -13.84
CA ALA A 360 -18.21 7.39 -12.41
C ALA A 360 -16.83 6.77 -12.09
N HIS A 361 -16.10 6.24 -13.07
CA HIS A 361 -14.75 5.70 -12.88
C HIS A 361 -13.64 6.72 -13.19
N THR A 362 -14.01 7.95 -13.52
CA THR A 362 -13.07 9.01 -13.84
C THR A 362 -12.73 9.80 -12.57
N PHE A 363 -11.48 10.19 -12.40
CA PHE A 363 -11.03 11.11 -11.37
C PHE A 363 -10.27 12.29 -11.99
N GLY A 364 -10.23 13.42 -11.29
CA GLY A 364 -9.57 14.64 -11.75
C GLY A 364 -8.47 15.07 -10.79
N LEU A 365 -7.24 15.26 -11.30
CA LEU A 365 -6.07 15.67 -10.53
C LEU A 365 -5.57 17.04 -10.99
N ASP A 366 -4.82 17.72 -10.12
CA ASP A 366 -4.19 18.99 -10.45
C ASP A 366 -3.17 18.84 -11.58
N ALA A 367 -3.36 19.60 -12.66
CA ALA A 367 -2.49 19.58 -13.83
C ALA A 367 -1.09 20.19 -13.58
N ALA A 368 -0.86 20.83 -12.44
CA ALA A 368 0.48 21.29 -12.04
C ALA A 368 1.41 20.14 -11.59
N GLN A 369 0.84 18.96 -11.32
CA GLN A 369 1.61 17.78 -10.88
C GLN A 369 2.29 17.10 -12.08
N SER A 370 3.45 16.49 -11.83
CA SER A 370 4.15 15.69 -12.85
C SER A 370 3.36 14.45 -13.22
N LEU A 371 3.14 14.21 -14.51
CA LEU A 371 2.52 12.98 -15.04
C LEU A 371 3.30 11.72 -14.69
N LEU A 372 4.62 11.84 -14.50
CA LEU A 372 5.51 10.72 -14.21
C LEU A 372 5.69 10.47 -12.71
N ALA A 373 5.18 11.35 -11.83
CA ALA A 373 5.30 11.17 -10.39
C ALA A 373 4.74 9.80 -9.97
N GLY A 374 5.51 9.04 -9.20
CA GLY A 374 5.13 7.71 -8.73
C GLY A 374 5.27 6.57 -9.74
N THR A 375 5.75 6.82 -10.95
CA THR A 375 6.09 5.74 -11.90
C THR A 375 7.42 5.09 -11.53
N VAL A 376 7.66 3.86 -12.04
CA VAL A 376 8.91 3.10 -11.78
C VAL A 376 10.16 3.87 -12.22
N GLY A 377 10.04 4.83 -13.16
CA GLY A 377 11.14 5.69 -13.63
C GLY A 377 11.46 6.88 -12.70
N ASP A 378 10.53 7.27 -11.83
CA ASP A 378 10.68 8.41 -10.91
C ASP A 378 11.47 8.05 -9.62
N ALA A 379 11.61 6.78 -9.31
CA ALA A 379 12.27 6.29 -8.10
C ALA A 379 13.82 6.42 -8.12
N GLY A 380 14.41 7.12 -9.07
CA GLY A 380 15.86 7.12 -9.32
C GLY A 380 16.53 8.43 -9.71
N VAL A 381 15.87 9.57 -9.65
CA VAL A 381 16.52 10.87 -9.99
C VAL A 381 16.46 11.83 -8.81
N GLU A 382 17.06 11.47 -7.68
CA GLU A 382 17.73 12.48 -6.85
C GLU A 382 19.14 12.60 -7.40
N THR A 383 19.35 13.67 -8.18
CA THR A 383 20.66 14.15 -8.61
C THR A 383 21.52 14.39 -7.37
N VAL A 384 22.54 13.54 -7.21
CA VAL A 384 23.73 13.87 -6.44
C VAL A 384 24.44 14.97 -7.23
N GLU A 385 24.02 16.20 -7.06
CA GLU A 385 24.84 17.36 -7.43
C GLU A 385 25.55 17.88 -6.19
N ASP A 386 26.88 17.76 -6.27
CA ASP A 386 27.92 18.53 -5.58
C ASP A 386 27.97 18.50 -4.04
N ALA A 387 28.74 17.52 -3.56
CA ALA A 387 29.64 17.75 -2.41
C ALA A 387 31.06 17.44 -2.83
N SER A 388 31.72 18.42 -3.45
CA SER A 388 33.18 18.53 -3.52
C SER A 388 33.69 19.59 -2.54
#